data_3da0d0a9335016fe9b8eec8c29b75449
#
_entry.id   3da0d0a9335016fe9b8eec8c29b75449
#
_cell.length_a   1.000
_cell.length_b   1.000
_cell.length_c   1.000
_cell.angle_alpha   90.00
_cell.angle_beta   90.00
_cell.angle_gamma   90.00
#
_symmetry.space_group_name_H-M   'P 1'
#
loop_
_entity.id
_entity.type
_entity.pdbx_description
1 polymer ?
#
loop_
_entity_poly.entity_id
_entity_poly.type
_entity_poly.pdbx_seq_one_letter_code
_entity_poly.pdbx_strand_id
1 'polypeptide(L)'
;MIQRLVGSEMCIRDRIMSNQPQIFSPLTQKEKIASDNISLELIDFIGKINVRLKEDDVQARDAVEKYLTYSLPKSAGEVTGNNETRVLWLGPNEYLLLSEDEKKDNVINGLREILSDLFCAITDVSDYYLTMRLSGPKSIEVLTKACPLNFDQYLTKGNSCAQSYISKATVLIDRLSDDLVFDISVRWSFADYLWDWLADSSNEFILSEK
;
A
#
# COMPACT_ATOMS: atom_id res chain seq x y z
N MET A 1 -40.33 -23.44 -22.07
CA MET A 1 -39.02 -24.11 -21.98
C MET A 1 -38.00 -23.04 -21.63
N ILE A 2 -37.62 -22.96 -20.37
CA ILE A 2 -36.58 -22.01 -19.92
C ILE A 2 -35.26 -22.68 -20.21
N GLN A 3 -34.51 -22.19 -21.22
CA GLN A 3 -33.12 -22.60 -21.42
C GLN A 3 -32.33 -22.16 -20.18
N ARG A 4 -31.90 -23.13 -19.40
CA ARG A 4 -30.88 -22.93 -18.38
C ARG A 4 -29.62 -22.44 -19.08
N LEU A 5 -29.19 -21.21 -18.80
CA LEU A 5 -27.83 -20.77 -19.06
C LEU A 5 -26.90 -21.67 -18.25
N VAL A 6 -26.27 -22.59 -18.95
CA VAL A 6 -25.27 -23.50 -18.35
C VAL A 6 -24.04 -22.64 -18.09
N GLY A 7 -23.54 -22.63 -16.85
CA GLY A 7 -22.43 -21.79 -16.37
C GLY A 7 -21.08 -21.98 -17.10
N SER A 8 -21.04 -22.76 -18.18
CA SER A 8 -19.89 -22.96 -19.05
C SER A 8 -19.62 -21.78 -20.00
N GLU A 9 -20.64 -21.00 -20.37
CA GLU A 9 -20.44 -19.89 -21.31
C GLU A 9 -19.82 -18.65 -20.66
N MET A 10 -20.04 -18.43 -19.38
CA MET A 10 -19.35 -17.37 -18.63
C MET A 10 -17.84 -17.70 -18.46
N CYS A 11 -17.51 -18.98 -18.24
CA CYS A 11 -16.12 -19.41 -18.13
C CYS A 11 -15.36 -19.44 -19.49
N ILE A 12 -16.09 -19.53 -20.61
CA ILE A 12 -15.46 -19.51 -21.94
C ILE A 12 -15.08 -18.09 -22.38
N ARG A 13 -15.82 -17.08 -21.93
CA ARG A 13 -15.52 -15.68 -22.24
C ARG A 13 -14.17 -15.24 -21.69
N ASP A 14 -13.78 -15.74 -20.52
CA ASP A 14 -12.51 -15.42 -19.88
C ASP A 14 -11.32 -16.18 -20.53
N ARG A 15 -11.57 -17.24 -21.29
CA ARG A 15 -10.53 -18.03 -21.98
C ARG A 15 -10.10 -17.47 -23.33
N ILE A 16 -10.85 -16.54 -23.90
CA ILE A 16 -10.55 -15.94 -25.22
C ILE A 16 -9.72 -14.67 -25.08
N MET A 17 -9.61 -14.14 -23.87
CA MET A 17 -8.71 -13.04 -23.56
C MET A 17 -7.28 -13.54 -23.51
N SER A 18 -6.44 -13.00 -24.36
CA SER A 18 -5.01 -13.22 -24.59
C SER A 18 -4.26 -14.09 -23.56
N ASN A 19 -3.44 -15.03 -24.02
CA ASN A 19 -2.62 -15.95 -23.21
C ASN A 19 -1.62 -15.27 -22.24
N GLN A 20 -1.67 -13.96 -22.10
CA GLN A 20 -0.93 -13.20 -21.12
C GLN A 20 -1.85 -12.14 -20.51
N PRO A 21 -2.12 -12.20 -19.20
CA PRO A 21 -2.82 -11.12 -18.53
C PRO A 21 -2.01 -9.83 -18.70
N GLN A 22 -2.63 -8.81 -19.30
CA GLN A 22 -2.00 -7.49 -19.35
C GLN A 22 -2.09 -6.89 -17.95
N ILE A 23 -0.94 -6.51 -17.41
CA ILE A 23 -0.88 -5.75 -16.18
C ILE A 23 -1.43 -4.36 -16.50
N PHE A 24 -2.52 -3.99 -15.85
CA PHE A 24 -3.21 -2.73 -16.05
C PHE A 24 -3.23 -1.94 -14.74
N SER A 25 -2.95 -0.66 -14.81
CA SER A 25 -3.19 0.28 -13.71
C SER A 25 -4.17 1.35 -14.18
N PRO A 26 -5.20 1.72 -13.40
CA PRO A 26 -6.11 2.82 -13.74
C PRO A 26 -5.37 4.15 -13.88
N LEU A 27 -4.17 4.26 -13.31
CA LEU A 27 -3.37 5.48 -13.36
C LEU A 27 -2.31 5.49 -14.47
N THR A 28 -2.28 4.49 -15.35
CA THR A 28 -1.29 4.39 -16.44
C THR A 28 -1.25 5.64 -17.36
N GLN A 29 -2.38 6.36 -17.46
CA GLN A 29 -2.48 7.57 -18.27
C GLN A 29 -2.21 8.86 -17.48
N LYS A 30 -1.99 8.76 -16.17
CA LYS A 30 -1.72 9.92 -15.32
C LYS A 30 -0.23 10.29 -15.41
N GLU A 31 0.03 11.52 -15.73
CA GLU A 31 1.40 12.02 -15.81
C GLU A 31 1.90 12.46 -14.43
N LYS A 32 3.18 12.18 -14.16
CA LYS A 32 3.84 12.66 -12.95
C LYS A 32 3.75 14.18 -12.86
N ILE A 33 3.36 14.66 -11.69
CA ILE A 33 3.42 16.08 -11.34
C ILE A 33 4.75 16.31 -10.62
N ALA A 34 5.52 17.31 -11.05
CA ALA A 34 6.79 17.64 -10.40
C ALA A 34 7.06 19.15 -10.45
N SER A 35 7.35 19.71 -9.28
CA SER A 35 7.88 21.06 -9.08
C SER A 35 8.86 21.04 -7.90
N ASP A 36 9.49 22.18 -7.61
CA ASP A 36 10.39 22.29 -6.45
C ASP A 36 9.65 22.12 -5.12
N ASN A 37 8.36 22.45 -5.09
CA ASN A 37 7.54 22.43 -3.88
C ASN A 37 6.80 21.11 -3.64
N ILE A 38 6.40 20.41 -4.72
CA ILE A 38 5.56 19.23 -4.63
C ILE A 38 5.81 18.29 -5.81
N SER A 39 5.84 17.00 -5.55
CA SER A 39 5.86 15.95 -6.57
C SER A 39 4.82 14.89 -6.24
N LEU A 40 4.07 14.46 -7.25
CA LEU A 40 3.11 13.35 -7.17
C LEU A 40 3.40 12.37 -8.29
N GLU A 41 3.64 11.11 -7.94
CA GLU A 41 3.92 10.05 -8.89
C GLU A 41 3.27 8.74 -8.50
N LEU A 42 2.97 7.90 -9.49
CA LEU A 42 2.54 6.53 -9.26
C LEU A 42 3.76 5.66 -8.95
N ILE A 43 3.64 4.83 -7.93
CA ILE A 43 4.62 3.79 -7.60
C ILE A 43 3.98 2.45 -7.96
N ASP A 44 4.39 1.94 -9.12
CA ASP A 44 3.91 0.66 -9.63
C ASP A 44 4.67 -0.52 -9.02
N PHE A 45 4.03 -1.68 -9.03
CA PHE A 45 4.62 -3.00 -8.78
C PHE A 45 5.35 -3.14 -7.45
N ILE A 46 4.65 -2.78 -6.36
CA ILE A 46 5.07 -3.13 -5.01
C ILE A 46 4.32 -4.39 -4.58
N GLY A 47 5.05 -5.44 -4.22
CA GLY A 47 4.48 -6.61 -3.55
C GLY A 47 3.94 -6.21 -2.19
N LYS A 48 2.65 -6.47 -1.94
CA LYS A 48 1.95 -6.14 -0.69
C LYS A 48 1.35 -7.41 -0.12
N ILE A 49 1.81 -7.80 1.06
CA ILE A 49 1.42 -9.05 1.72
C ILE A 49 0.79 -8.70 3.06
N ASN A 50 -0.50 -9.00 3.20
CA ASN A 50 -1.16 -8.90 4.50
C ASN A 50 -0.83 -10.15 5.31
N VAL A 51 -0.22 -9.95 6.47
CA VAL A 51 0.11 -11.01 7.43
C VAL A 51 -0.71 -10.79 8.69
N ARG A 52 -1.53 -11.78 9.04
CA ARG A 52 -2.32 -11.77 10.26
C ARG A 52 -1.96 -12.99 11.09
N LEU A 53 -1.52 -12.75 12.31
CA LEU A 53 -1.17 -13.76 13.29
C LEU A 53 -2.31 -13.94 14.30
N LYS A 54 -2.31 -15.04 15.03
CA LYS A 54 -3.21 -15.17 16.18
C LYS A 54 -2.77 -14.17 17.27
N GLU A 55 -3.73 -13.58 17.93
CA GLU A 55 -3.48 -12.69 19.06
C GLU A 55 -2.66 -13.42 20.16
N ASP A 56 -1.65 -12.71 20.69
CA ASP A 56 -0.71 -13.21 21.71
C ASP A 56 0.11 -14.47 21.32
N ASP A 57 0.17 -14.82 20.03
CA ASP A 57 1.01 -15.92 19.55
C ASP A 57 2.47 -15.48 19.44
N VAL A 58 3.21 -15.65 20.54
CA VAL A 58 4.64 -15.33 20.60
C VAL A 58 5.45 -16.19 19.64
N GLN A 59 5.09 -17.49 19.49
CA GLN A 59 5.80 -18.41 18.61
C GLN A 59 5.70 -17.98 17.14
N ALA A 60 4.50 -17.61 16.70
CA ALA A 60 4.30 -17.11 15.33
C ALA A 60 5.05 -15.80 15.09
N ARG A 61 5.01 -14.87 16.05
CA ARG A 61 5.74 -13.61 15.98
C ARG A 61 7.24 -13.84 15.88
N ASP A 62 7.82 -14.65 16.77
CA ASP A 62 9.25 -14.94 16.79
C ASP A 62 9.71 -15.63 15.50
N ALA A 63 8.88 -16.52 14.94
CA ALA A 63 9.17 -17.18 13.67
C ALA A 63 9.25 -16.17 12.51
N VAL A 64 8.30 -15.23 12.44
CA VAL A 64 8.31 -14.17 11.42
C VAL A 64 9.49 -13.23 11.61
N GLU A 65 9.77 -12.77 12.84
CA GLU A 65 10.90 -11.88 13.13
C GLU A 65 12.24 -12.53 12.78
N LYS A 66 12.38 -13.81 13.06
CA LYS A 66 13.57 -14.58 12.68
C LYS A 66 13.73 -14.71 11.16
N TYR A 67 12.63 -14.92 10.44
CA TYR A 67 12.65 -15.00 8.98
C TYR A 67 13.00 -13.66 8.35
N LEU A 68 12.40 -12.58 8.82
CA LEU A 68 12.63 -11.22 8.32
C LEU A 68 13.96 -10.63 8.79
N THR A 69 14.59 -11.18 9.84
CA THR A 69 15.84 -10.71 10.47
C THR A 69 15.72 -9.36 11.21
N TYR A 70 14.50 -8.92 11.52
CA TYR A 70 14.21 -7.73 12.31
C TYR A 70 12.85 -7.88 13.03
N SER A 71 12.63 -7.05 14.05
CA SER A 71 11.42 -7.11 14.86
C SER A 71 10.20 -6.58 14.11
N LEU A 72 9.04 -7.22 14.32
CA LEU A 72 7.76 -6.69 13.88
C LEU A 72 7.38 -5.40 14.63
N PRO A 73 6.63 -4.48 14.00
CA PRO A 73 6.11 -3.31 14.68
C PRO A 73 5.24 -3.72 15.87
N LYS A 74 5.36 -2.99 17.00
CA LYS A 74 4.67 -3.32 18.27
C LYS A 74 3.54 -2.37 18.62
N SER A 75 3.54 -1.19 18.01
CA SER A 75 2.60 -0.12 18.33
C SER A 75 2.04 0.54 17.06
N ALA A 76 0.89 1.19 17.23
CA ALA A 76 0.26 1.95 16.16
C ALA A 76 1.21 3.02 15.60
N GLY A 77 1.29 3.07 14.28
CA GLY A 77 2.13 4.02 13.56
C GLY A 77 3.59 3.60 13.39
N GLU A 78 3.99 2.46 13.96
CA GLU A 78 5.36 1.96 13.83
C GLU A 78 5.57 1.24 12.49
N VAL A 79 6.74 1.44 11.92
CA VAL A 79 7.21 0.75 10.72
C VAL A 79 8.60 0.20 11.02
N THR A 80 8.82 -1.06 10.64
CA THR A 80 10.12 -1.71 10.72
C THR A 80 10.51 -2.27 9.36
N GLY A 81 11.78 -2.57 9.14
CA GLY A 81 12.20 -3.13 7.86
C GLY A 81 13.70 -3.06 7.65
N ASN A 82 14.08 -3.54 6.49
CA ASN A 82 15.44 -3.47 5.95
C ASN A 82 15.39 -2.97 4.50
N ASN A 83 16.47 -3.17 3.72
CA ASN A 83 16.53 -2.74 2.32
C ASN A 83 15.65 -3.56 1.37
N GLU A 84 15.16 -4.74 1.79
CA GLU A 84 14.42 -5.66 0.95
C GLU A 84 12.92 -5.68 1.27
N THR A 85 12.59 -5.52 2.55
CA THR A 85 11.23 -5.62 3.04
C THR A 85 10.93 -4.54 4.08
N ARG A 86 9.69 -4.07 4.08
CA ARG A 86 9.19 -3.05 5.00
C ARG A 86 7.87 -3.51 5.59
N VAL A 87 7.71 -3.43 6.89
CA VAL A 87 6.50 -3.90 7.61
C VAL A 87 5.83 -2.73 8.29
N LEU A 88 4.57 -2.49 7.92
CA LEU A 88 3.72 -1.47 8.48
C LEU A 88 2.73 -2.10 9.46
N TRP A 89 2.57 -1.45 10.61
CA TRP A 89 1.57 -1.86 11.59
C TRP A 89 0.15 -1.51 11.12
N LEU A 90 -0.72 -2.50 11.01
CA LEU A 90 -2.14 -2.29 10.70
C LEU A 90 -3.04 -2.53 11.91
N GLY A 91 -2.60 -3.35 12.86
CA GLY A 91 -3.34 -3.71 14.04
C GLY A 91 -2.48 -4.54 15.01
N PRO A 92 -2.97 -4.89 16.19
CA PRO A 92 -2.21 -5.61 17.21
C PRO A 92 -1.61 -6.94 16.70
N ASN A 93 -2.27 -7.57 15.76
CA ASN A 93 -1.90 -8.86 15.17
C ASN A 93 -1.92 -8.84 13.63
N GLU A 94 -1.94 -7.65 13.02
CA GLU A 94 -2.06 -7.49 11.57
C GLU A 94 -1.00 -6.53 11.04
N TYR A 95 -0.32 -6.97 9.98
CA TYR A 95 0.81 -6.28 9.37
C TYR A 95 0.66 -6.22 7.86
N LEU A 96 1.09 -5.12 7.25
CA LEU A 96 1.31 -5.05 5.82
C LEU A 96 2.81 -5.10 5.54
N LEU A 97 3.24 -6.16 4.91
CA LEU A 97 4.62 -6.35 4.48
C LEU A 97 4.73 -5.91 3.03
N LEU A 98 5.67 -5.02 2.76
CA LEU A 98 6.00 -4.50 1.44
C LEU A 98 7.31 -5.11 0.97
N SER A 99 7.39 -5.50 -0.29
CA SER A 99 8.60 -6.01 -0.94
C SER A 99 8.67 -5.57 -2.40
N GLU A 100 9.77 -5.81 -3.06
CA GLU A 100 9.80 -5.78 -4.52
C GLU A 100 8.83 -6.84 -5.07
N ASP A 101 8.10 -6.50 -6.14
CA ASP A 101 7.07 -7.41 -6.69
C ASP A 101 7.67 -8.74 -7.14
N GLU A 102 8.84 -8.72 -7.73
CA GLU A 102 9.56 -9.93 -8.18
C GLU A 102 9.93 -10.89 -7.03
N LYS A 103 10.12 -10.37 -5.81
CA LYS A 103 10.47 -11.14 -4.61
C LYS A 103 9.25 -11.58 -3.81
N LYS A 104 8.08 -11.05 -4.10
CA LYS A 104 6.84 -11.26 -3.36
C LYS A 104 6.50 -12.73 -3.13
N ASP A 105 6.52 -13.53 -4.19
CA ASP A 105 6.16 -14.94 -4.10
C ASP A 105 7.13 -15.74 -3.22
N ASN A 106 8.41 -15.39 -3.26
CA ASN A 106 9.41 -16.01 -2.38
C ASN A 106 9.14 -15.68 -0.92
N VAL A 107 8.79 -14.44 -0.62
CA VAL A 107 8.44 -14.00 0.74
C VAL A 107 7.17 -14.70 1.22
N ILE A 108 6.12 -14.79 0.39
CA ILE A 108 4.87 -15.49 0.72
C ILE A 108 5.15 -16.96 1.01
N ASN A 109 5.91 -17.63 0.16
CA ASN A 109 6.21 -19.05 0.32
C ASN A 109 7.06 -19.31 1.57
N GLY A 110 8.07 -18.48 1.82
CA GLY A 110 8.88 -18.58 3.02
C GLY A 110 8.07 -18.39 4.31
N LEU A 111 7.18 -17.37 4.32
CA LEU A 111 6.27 -17.16 5.47
C LEU A 111 5.31 -18.35 5.67
N ARG A 112 4.76 -18.91 4.60
CA ARG A 112 3.88 -20.08 4.68
C ARG A 112 4.60 -21.32 5.19
N GLU A 113 5.85 -21.51 4.82
CA GLU A 113 6.67 -22.61 5.28
C GLU A 113 6.93 -22.54 6.79
N ILE A 114 7.40 -21.40 7.29
CA ILE A 114 7.74 -21.22 8.71
C ILE A 114 6.51 -21.19 9.63
N LEU A 115 5.33 -20.86 9.10
CA LEU A 115 4.07 -20.75 9.84
C LEU A 115 3.11 -21.93 9.56
N SER A 116 3.57 -23.00 8.90
CA SER A 116 2.73 -24.11 8.43
C SER A 116 1.87 -24.76 9.52
N ASP A 117 2.41 -24.85 10.75
CA ASP A 117 1.75 -25.46 11.89
C ASP A 117 1.09 -24.45 12.85
N LEU A 118 1.07 -23.16 12.48
CA LEU A 118 0.58 -22.08 13.31
C LEU A 118 -0.67 -21.44 12.69
N PHE A 119 -1.55 -20.91 13.54
CA PHE A 119 -2.76 -20.24 13.08
C PHE A 119 -2.45 -18.83 12.58
N CYS A 120 -2.43 -18.66 11.27
CA CYS A 120 -2.14 -17.38 10.61
C CYS A 120 -2.90 -17.25 9.30
N ALA A 121 -2.92 -16.02 8.76
CA ALA A 121 -3.35 -15.75 7.40
C ALA A 121 -2.28 -14.94 6.68
N ILE A 122 -1.89 -15.41 5.48
CA ILE A 122 -0.92 -14.72 4.60
C ILE A 122 -1.61 -14.55 3.25
N THR A 123 -1.91 -13.30 2.93
CA THR A 123 -2.71 -12.95 1.75
C THR A 123 -1.94 -11.97 0.88
N ASP A 124 -1.78 -12.30 -0.40
CA ASP A 124 -1.34 -11.33 -1.41
C ASP A 124 -2.44 -10.29 -1.64
N VAL A 125 -2.12 -9.03 -1.39
CA VAL A 125 -3.01 -7.88 -1.57
C VAL A 125 -2.40 -6.84 -2.51
N SER A 126 -1.42 -7.23 -3.33
CA SER A 126 -0.70 -6.33 -4.23
C SER A 126 -1.64 -5.65 -5.21
N ASP A 127 -2.59 -6.39 -5.79
CA ASP A 127 -3.57 -5.85 -6.75
C ASP A 127 -4.73 -5.11 -6.09
N TYR A 128 -4.84 -5.19 -4.75
CA TYR A 128 -5.91 -4.50 -4.02
C TYR A 128 -5.60 -3.03 -3.79
N TYR A 129 -4.32 -2.70 -3.63
CA TYR A 129 -3.85 -1.34 -3.34
C TYR A 129 -2.99 -0.79 -4.47
N LEU A 130 -3.28 0.46 -4.88
CA LEU A 130 -2.35 1.29 -5.62
C LEU A 130 -1.61 2.23 -4.67
N THR A 131 -0.36 2.52 -4.98
CA THR A 131 0.48 3.41 -4.19
C THR A 131 0.85 4.65 -4.99
N MET A 132 0.61 5.82 -4.41
CA MET A 132 1.01 7.11 -4.94
C MET A 132 2.04 7.70 -4.02
N ARG A 133 3.13 8.24 -4.55
CA ARG A 133 4.13 8.96 -3.78
C ARG A 133 3.90 10.44 -3.88
N LEU A 134 3.68 11.07 -2.74
CA LEU A 134 3.63 12.52 -2.59
C LEU A 134 4.89 12.96 -1.86
N SER A 135 5.64 13.89 -2.43
CA SER A 135 6.89 14.36 -1.83
C SER A 135 7.10 15.85 -2.05
N GLY A 136 7.96 16.44 -1.22
CA GLY A 136 8.32 17.85 -1.29
C GLY A 136 7.88 18.65 -0.06
N PRO A 137 8.41 19.87 0.10
CA PRO A 137 8.19 20.69 1.29
C PRO A 137 6.71 21.04 1.56
N LYS A 138 5.86 21.02 0.53
CA LYS A 138 4.41 21.31 0.63
C LYS A 138 3.52 20.06 0.79
N SER A 139 4.11 18.87 0.91
CA SER A 139 3.34 17.61 1.03
C SER A 139 2.37 17.59 2.20
N ILE A 140 2.79 18.06 3.38
CA ILE A 140 1.92 18.12 4.56
C ILE A 140 0.77 19.10 4.35
N GLU A 141 1.04 20.26 3.73
CA GLU A 141 0.00 21.24 3.43
C GLU A 141 -1.05 20.68 2.47
N VAL A 142 -0.63 19.91 1.44
CA VAL A 142 -1.55 19.21 0.55
C VAL A 142 -2.39 18.18 1.33
N LEU A 143 -1.75 17.36 2.15
CA LEU A 143 -2.45 16.32 2.91
C LEU A 143 -3.46 16.91 3.90
N THR A 144 -3.12 17.98 4.61
CA THR A 144 -4.00 18.61 5.61
C THR A 144 -5.28 19.21 5.05
N LYS A 145 -5.36 19.44 3.73
CA LYS A 145 -6.59 19.95 3.11
C LYS A 145 -7.79 18.99 3.25
N ALA A 146 -7.54 17.67 3.36
CA ALA A 146 -8.63 16.70 3.47
C ALA A 146 -8.31 15.46 4.31
N CYS A 147 -7.13 15.39 4.91
CA CYS A 147 -6.78 14.34 5.87
C CYS A 147 -7.00 14.87 7.29
N PRO A 148 -7.85 14.21 8.12
CA PRO A 148 -8.11 14.64 9.49
C PRO A 148 -6.96 14.34 10.46
N LEU A 149 -5.87 13.73 9.96
CA LEU A 149 -4.72 13.36 10.77
C LEU A 149 -3.98 14.61 11.25
N ASN A 150 -3.64 14.66 12.54
CA ASN A 150 -2.77 15.70 13.06
C ASN A 150 -1.30 15.34 12.79
N PHE A 151 -0.70 15.95 11.77
CA PHE A 151 0.68 15.69 11.36
C PHE A 151 1.74 16.19 12.36
N ASP A 152 1.38 17.03 13.31
CA ASP A 152 2.26 17.43 14.41
C ASP A 152 2.39 16.36 15.51
N GLN A 153 1.47 15.40 15.53
CA GLN A 153 1.46 14.27 16.48
C GLN A 153 1.74 12.92 15.81
N TYR A 154 1.26 12.75 14.57
CA TYR A 154 1.38 11.52 13.82
C TYR A 154 2.23 11.74 12.58
N LEU A 155 2.94 10.73 12.15
CA LEU A 155 3.83 10.81 10.99
C LEU A 155 4.87 11.96 11.12
N THR A 156 5.34 12.22 12.34
CA THR A 156 6.28 13.33 12.64
C THR A 156 7.70 13.05 12.15
N LYS A 157 8.04 11.79 11.90
CA LYS A 157 9.36 11.33 11.45
C LYS A 157 9.24 10.25 10.38
N GLY A 158 10.29 9.99 9.64
CA GLY A 158 10.41 8.86 8.74
C GLY A 158 10.22 7.51 9.44
N ASN A 159 9.92 6.47 8.68
CA ASN A 159 9.58 5.14 9.17
C ASN A 159 8.37 5.14 10.12
N SER A 160 7.32 5.82 9.73
CA SER A 160 6.06 5.84 10.46
C SER A 160 4.88 5.73 9.49
N CYS A 161 3.79 5.09 9.95
CA CYS A 161 2.59 4.92 9.13
C CYS A 161 1.32 5.29 9.88
N ALA A 162 0.26 5.59 9.14
CA ALA A 162 -1.05 5.83 9.70
C ALA A 162 -2.15 5.43 8.73
N GLN A 163 -3.22 4.82 9.26
CA GLN A 163 -4.46 4.63 8.51
C GLN A 163 -5.36 5.84 8.74
N SER A 164 -5.86 6.43 7.66
CA SER A 164 -6.70 7.62 7.74
C SER A 164 -7.61 7.72 6.51
N TYR A 165 -8.14 8.91 6.30
CA TYR A 165 -8.87 9.29 5.09
C TYR A 165 -8.17 10.45 4.40
N ILE A 166 -8.25 10.49 3.07
CA ILE A 166 -8.04 11.69 2.30
C ILE A 166 -9.34 11.92 1.53
N SER A 167 -10.07 12.96 1.91
CA SER A 167 -11.44 13.22 1.44
C SER A 167 -12.34 11.98 1.67
N LYS A 168 -12.81 11.30 0.60
CA LYS A 168 -13.69 10.12 0.69
C LYS A 168 -12.93 8.78 0.61
N ALA A 169 -11.63 8.80 0.37
CA ALA A 169 -10.82 7.60 0.22
C ALA A 169 -10.18 7.20 1.55
N THR A 170 -10.37 5.95 1.98
CA THR A 170 -9.59 5.35 3.06
C THR A 170 -8.19 5.05 2.53
N VAL A 171 -7.17 5.49 3.24
CA VAL A 171 -5.77 5.37 2.84
C VAL A 171 -4.90 4.83 3.96
N LEU A 172 -3.81 4.19 3.57
CA LEU A 172 -2.66 3.95 4.43
C LEU A 172 -1.53 4.87 3.96
N ILE A 173 -1.07 5.72 4.87
CA ILE A 173 0.01 6.68 4.62
C ILE A 173 1.26 6.15 5.30
N ASP A 174 2.33 5.94 4.53
CA ASP A 174 3.65 5.55 5.00
C ASP A 174 4.63 6.70 4.75
N ARG A 175 5.15 7.30 5.81
CA ARG A 175 6.22 8.29 5.73
C ARG A 175 7.56 7.59 5.65
N LEU A 176 8.19 7.65 4.47
CA LEU A 176 9.42 6.90 4.19
C LEU A 176 10.64 7.49 4.87
N SER A 177 10.75 8.83 4.86
CA SER A 177 11.92 9.55 5.35
C SER A 177 11.54 10.88 6.02
N ASP A 178 12.51 11.52 6.62
CA ASP A 178 12.34 12.86 7.19
C ASP A 178 12.21 13.95 6.12
N ASP A 179 12.56 13.65 4.87
CA ASP A 179 12.47 14.57 3.73
C ASP A 179 11.04 14.76 3.18
N LEU A 180 10.02 14.49 3.98
CA LEU A 180 8.61 14.65 3.62
C LEU A 180 8.22 13.83 2.36
N VAL A 181 8.57 12.56 2.38
CA VAL A 181 8.20 11.59 1.35
C VAL A 181 7.14 10.64 1.90
N PHE A 182 5.96 10.63 1.29
CA PHE A 182 4.80 9.86 1.72
C PHE A 182 4.34 8.92 0.62
N ASP A 183 4.30 7.63 0.90
CA ASP A 183 3.63 6.63 0.08
C ASP A 183 2.20 6.46 0.56
N ILE A 184 1.25 6.75 -0.30
CA ILE A 184 -0.18 6.73 0.00
C ILE A 184 -0.78 5.54 -0.74
N SER A 185 -1.11 4.50 0.01
CA SER A 185 -1.77 3.31 -0.52
C SER A 185 -3.29 3.46 -0.41
N VAL A 186 -3.98 3.29 -1.52
CA VAL A 186 -5.43 3.41 -1.65
C VAL A 186 -6.00 2.20 -2.38
N ARG A 187 -7.26 1.84 -2.09
CA ARG A 187 -7.95 0.80 -2.84
C ARG A 187 -8.00 1.15 -4.33
N TRP A 188 -7.83 0.14 -5.17
CA TRP A 188 -7.86 0.26 -6.62
C TRP A 188 -9.03 1.10 -7.15
N SER A 189 -10.24 0.86 -6.64
CA SER A 189 -11.45 1.57 -7.07
C SER A 189 -11.49 3.06 -6.73
N PHE A 190 -10.63 3.54 -5.84
CA PHE A 190 -10.52 4.94 -5.45
C PHE A 190 -9.26 5.63 -6.02
N ALA A 191 -8.46 4.91 -6.80
CA ALA A 191 -7.18 5.42 -7.28
C ALA A 191 -7.32 6.67 -8.15
N ASP A 192 -8.17 6.63 -9.18
CA ASP A 192 -8.43 7.81 -10.03
C ASP A 192 -8.92 9.00 -9.24
N TYR A 193 -9.91 8.77 -8.37
CA TYR A 193 -10.45 9.81 -7.52
C TYR A 193 -9.40 10.47 -6.63
N LEU A 194 -8.56 9.66 -5.98
CA LEU A 194 -7.53 10.17 -5.09
C LEU A 194 -6.44 10.88 -5.85
N TRP A 195 -6.03 10.36 -7.01
CA TRP A 195 -5.05 11.02 -7.86
C TRP A 195 -5.51 12.42 -8.26
N ASP A 196 -6.72 12.53 -8.80
CA ASP A 196 -7.28 13.80 -9.25
C ASP A 196 -7.42 14.79 -8.10
N TRP A 197 -7.81 14.31 -6.93
CA TRP A 197 -7.88 15.11 -5.72
C TRP A 197 -6.52 15.66 -5.28
N LEU A 198 -5.48 14.78 -5.24
CA LEU A 198 -4.12 15.18 -4.87
C LEU A 198 -3.51 16.12 -5.91
N ALA A 199 -3.74 15.87 -7.18
CA ALA A 199 -3.29 16.73 -8.29
C ALA A 199 -3.89 18.13 -8.19
N ASP A 200 -5.22 18.23 -8.02
CA ASP A 200 -5.91 19.51 -7.88
C ASP A 200 -5.42 20.27 -6.64
N SER A 201 -5.29 19.56 -5.51
CA SER A 201 -4.80 20.15 -4.27
C SER A 201 -3.35 20.63 -4.33
N SER A 202 -2.55 20.08 -5.25
CA SER A 202 -1.15 20.46 -5.46
C SER A 202 -0.98 21.67 -6.37
N ASN A 203 -2.00 22.00 -7.19
CA ASN A 203 -1.90 23.05 -8.22
C ASN A 203 -1.49 24.42 -7.69
N GLU A 204 -1.94 24.82 -6.51
CA GLU A 204 -1.58 26.12 -5.94
C GLU A 204 -0.07 26.26 -5.66
N PHE A 205 0.59 25.14 -5.32
CA PHE A 205 2.03 25.12 -5.02
C PHE A 205 2.89 25.05 -6.29
N ILE A 206 2.32 24.61 -7.41
CA ILE A 206 2.96 24.59 -8.72
C ILE A 206 2.86 25.97 -9.38
N LEU A 207 1.68 26.61 -9.27
CA LEU A 207 1.41 27.92 -9.90
C LEU A 207 2.09 29.08 -9.17
N SER A 208 2.40 28.93 -7.89
CA SER A 208 3.07 29.99 -7.10
C SER A 208 4.56 30.18 -7.44
N GLU A 209 5.13 29.32 -8.31
CA GLU A 209 6.50 29.43 -8.81
C GLU A 209 6.63 30.32 -10.06
N LYS A 210 5.53 30.85 -10.57
CA LYS A 210 5.51 31.80 -11.72
C LYS A 210 5.30 33.23 -11.26
#